data_fa642329625d4751fbcb9155006715d3
#
_entry.id   fa642329625d4751fbcb9155006715d3
#
_cell.length_a   1.000
_cell.length_b   1.000
_cell.length_c   1.000
_cell.angle_alpha   90.00
_cell.angle_beta   90.00
_cell.angle_gamma   90.00
#
_symmetry.space_group_name_H-M   'P 1'
#
loop_
_entity.id
_entity.type
_entity.pdbx_description
1 polymer ?
#
loop_
_entity_poly.entity_id
_entity_poly.type
_entity_poly.pdbx_seq_one_letter_code
_entity_poly.pdbx_strand_id
1 'polypeptide(L)'
;MPPKRDTQDVLVSFFVMSTALCALMLSWWQVHLAQTHNRLSTRPLINIDTAVTRPGAEALSDDEEGIYLRNKGLGPARVKSMTYFLDKVRLTPPAGQADADFFGMEKITSDLVAAGVLKGPATDAPEVDEYIKENDQIKLLSVKSANVLKRAEWVTFLDNRFGMMITYCSIYEECWTRCYRVPAGLSGKACK
;
A
#
# COMPACT_ATOMS: atom_id res chain seq x y z
N MET A 1 73.22 -8.11 -14.16
CA MET A 1 72.99 -6.72 -13.80
C MET A 1 71.47 -6.53 -13.82
N PRO A 2 70.83 -6.10 -12.74
CA PRO A 2 69.41 -5.80 -12.80
C PRO A 2 69.13 -4.56 -13.63
N PRO A 3 68.11 -4.51 -14.48
CA PRO A 3 67.81 -3.35 -15.30
C PRO A 3 67.53 -2.14 -14.38
N LYS A 4 68.21 -1.00 -14.68
CA LYS A 4 67.90 0.29 -14.04
C LYS A 4 66.47 0.64 -14.42
N ARG A 5 65.54 0.55 -13.46
CA ARG A 5 64.20 1.11 -13.62
C ARG A 5 64.33 2.62 -13.80
N ASP A 6 63.97 3.10 -14.97
CA ASP A 6 63.93 4.53 -15.21
C ASP A 6 62.86 5.16 -14.29
N THR A 7 63.20 6.29 -13.68
CA THR A 7 62.30 7.07 -12.83
C THR A 7 61.00 7.43 -13.55
N GLN A 8 61.02 7.49 -14.88
CA GLN A 8 59.86 7.71 -15.73
C GLN A 8 58.87 6.56 -15.68
N ASP A 9 59.33 5.29 -15.70
CA ASP A 9 58.45 4.10 -15.62
C ASP A 9 57.72 4.02 -14.28
N VAL A 10 58.39 4.42 -13.20
CA VAL A 10 57.75 4.45 -11.86
C VAL A 10 56.69 5.54 -11.78
N LEU A 11 56.90 6.72 -12.34
CA LEU A 11 55.93 7.81 -12.38
C LEU A 11 54.70 7.43 -13.23
N VAL A 12 54.93 6.84 -14.42
CA VAL A 12 53.82 6.39 -15.29
C VAL A 12 52.99 5.33 -14.59
N SER A 13 53.63 4.33 -13.93
CA SER A 13 52.90 3.30 -13.18
C SER A 13 52.09 3.88 -12.03
N PHE A 14 52.61 4.89 -11.32
CA PHE A 14 51.88 5.56 -10.26
C PHE A 14 50.68 6.32 -10.78
N PHE A 15 50.81 7.03 -11.91
CA PHE A 15 49.69 7.73 -12.55
C PHE A 15 48.61 6.77 -13.01
N VAL A 16 48.97 5.64 -13.65
CA VAL A 16 48.01 4.62 -14.10
C VAL A 16 47.28 4.02 -12.91
N MET A 17 47.99 3.71 -11.83
CA MET A 17 47.37 3.13 -10.63
C MET A 17 46.45 4.13 -9.92
N SER A 18 46.83 5.40 -9.85
CA SER A 18 45.99 6.46 -9.28
C SER A 18 44.74 6.70 -10.09
N THR A 19 44.80 6.74 -11.42
CA THR A 19 43.63 6.89 -12.28
C THR A 19 42.70 5.69 -12.18
N ALA A 20 43.25 4.48 -12.09
CA ALA A 20 42.45 3.27 -11.87
C ALA A 20 41.69 3.29 -10.53
N LEU A 21 42.34 3.72 -9.45
CA LEU A 21 41.69 3.87 -8.14
C LEU A 21 40.60 4.94 -8.16
N CYS A 22 40.84 6.07 -8.79
CA CYS A 22 39.82 7.11 -8.96
C CYS A 22 38.62 6.60 -9.76
N ALA A 23 38.86 5.86 -10.84
CA ALA A 23 37.75 5.26 -11.63
C ALA A 23 36.93 4.27 -10.82
N LEU A 24 37.56 3.44 -9.99
CA LEU A 24 36.85 2.51 -9.10
C LEU A 24 35.99 3.25 -8.05
N MET A 25 36.53 4.31 -7.44
CA MET A 25 35.78 5.13 -6.48
C MET A 25 34.56 5.80 -7.13
N LEU A 26 34.74 6.36 -8.33
CA LEU A 26 33.64 6.97 -9.09
C LEU A 26 32.58 5.94 -9.47
N SER A 27 32.96 4.74 -9.90
CA SER A 27 32.05 3.65 -10.21
C SER A 27 31.26 3.20 -8.97
N TRP A 28 31.92 3.06 -7.85
CA TRP A 28 31.28 2.76 -6.56
C TRP A 28 30.24 3.82 -6.19
N TRP A 29 30.59 5.10 -6.30
CA TRP A 29 29.69 6.21 -6.02
C TRP A 29 28.46 6.20 -6.94
N GLN A 30 28.66 5.97 -8.24
CA GLN A 30 27.57 5.88 -9.22
C GLN A 30 26.60 4.72 -8.91
N VAL A 31 27.11 3.55 -8.54
CA VAL A 31 26.28 2.41 -8.15
C VAL A 31 25.47 2.72 -6.91
N HIS A 32 26.07 3.34 -5.90
CA HIS A 32 25.39 3.73 -4.68
C HIS A 32 24.27 4.77 -4.94
N LEU A 33 24.55 5.76 -5.76
CA LEU A 33 23.56 6.77 -6.16
C LEU A 33 22.41 6.15 -6.94
N ALA A 34 22.70 5.26 -7.89
CA ALA A 34 21.69 4.55 -8.68
C ALA A 34 20.80 3.67 -7.81
N GLN A 35 21.34 2.96 -6.82
CA GLN A 35 20.55 2.17 -5.87
C GLN A 35 19.60 3.05 -5.05
N THR A 36 20.08 4.17 -4.55
CA THR A 36 19.26 5.11 -3.78
C THR A 36 18.13 5.68 -4.65
N HIS A 37 18.46 6.08 -5.88
CA HIS A 37 17.48 6.60 -6.83
C HIS A 37 16.43 5.55 -7.18
N ASN A 38 16.83 4.30 -7.45
CA ASN A 38 15.92 3.22 -7.76
C ASN A 38 14.95 2.93 -6.60
N ARG A 39 15.43 2.93 -5.34
CA ARG A 39 14.57 2.75 -4.17
C ARG A 39 13.50 3.85 -4.05
N LEU A 40 13.90 5.10 -4.27
CA LEU A 40 12.96 6.23 -4.20
C LEU A 40 11.96 6.22 -5.37
N SER A 41 12.41 5.85 -6.57
CA SER A 41 11.55 5.81 -7.77
C SER A 41 10.57 4.64 -7.77
N THR A 42 10.78 3.59 -6.97
CA THR A 42 9.88 2.43 -6.88
C THR A 42 9.07 2.41 -5.60
N ARG A 43 8.95 3.54 -4.91
CA ARG A 43 8.20 3.63 -3.67
C ARG A 43 6.70 3.48 -3.93
N PRO A 44 6.02 2.47 -3.35
CA PRO A 44 4.58 2.34 -3.42
C PRO A 44 3.90 3.40 -2.55
N LEU A 45 2.70 3.81 -2.93
CA LEU A 45 1.86 4.74 -2.17
C LEU A 45 0.42 4.25 -2.18
N ILE A 46 0.04 3.50 -1.16
CA ILE A 46 -1.34 3.02 -1.01
C ILE A 46 -2.24 4.15 -0.53
N ASN A 47 -3.32 4.37 -1.25
CA ASN A 47 -4.41 5.25 -0.88
C ASN A 47 -5.68 4.43 -0.65
N ILE A 48 -6.47 4.81 0.37
CA ILE A 48 -7.77 4.23 0.65
C ILE A 48 -8.79 5.26 0.21
N ASP A 49 -9.48 4.95 -0.89
CA ASP A 49 -10.48 5.84 -1.48
C ASP A 49 -11.88 5.28 -1.22
N THR A 50 -12.86 6.14 -1.00
CA THR A 50 -14.28 5.78 -0.94
C THR A 50 -15.01 6.47 -2.08
N ALA A 51 -15.77 5.70 -2.84
CA ALA A 51 -16.68 6.22 -3.84
C ALA A 51 -18.12 6.05 -3.35
N VAL A 52 -18.87 7.13 -3.31
CA VAL A 52 -20.26 7.12 -2.87
C VAL A 52 -21.06 8.21 -3.59
N THR A 53 -22.24 7.85 -4.07
CA THR A 53 -23.20 8.82 -4.59
C THR A 53 -23.95 9.43 -3.42
N ARG A 54 -23.78 10.73 -3.18
CA ARG A 54 -24.43 11.42 -2.07
C ARG A 54 -25.93 11.58 -2.32
N PRO A 55 -26.75 11.64 -1.26
CA PRO A 55 -28.18 11.89 -1.38
C PRO A 55 -28.44 13.16 -2.19
N GLY A 56 -29.32 13.07 -3.19
CA GLY A 56 -29.64 14.18 -4.09
C GLY A 56 -28.80 14.29 -5.36
N ALA A 57 -27.73 13.50 -5.52
CA ALA A 57 -27.05 13.34 -6.79
C ALA A 57 -27.73 12.24 -7.61
N GLU A 58 -27.82 12.43 -8.93
CA GLU A 58 -28.25 11.35 -9.83
C GLU A 58 -27.17 10.26 -9.85
N ALA A 59 -27.46 9.13 -9.24
CA ALA A 59 -26.63 7.95 -9.37
C ALA A 59 -27.04 7.20 -10.64
N LEU A 60 -26.09 6.99 -11.54
CA LEU A 60 -26.28 6.03 -12.64
C LEU A 60 -26.41 4.63 -12.02
N SER A 61 -27.36 3.85 -12.50
CA SER A 61 -27.66 2.53 -11.93
C SER A 61 -26.49 1.55 -11.93
N ASP A 62 -25.54 1.75 -12.83
CA ASP A 62 -24.35 0.92 -13.01
C ASP A 62 -23.11 1.44 -12.28
N ASP A 63 -23.18 2.63 -11.65
CA ASP A 63 -22.08 3.15 -10.87
C ASP A 63 -21.78 2.23 -9.68
N GLU A 64 -20.53 1.88 -9.52
CA GLU A 64 -20.05 1.12 -8.37
C GLU A 64 -19.66 2.07 -7.25
N GLU A 65 -20.20 1.80 -6.08
CA GLU A 65 -19.88 2.52 -4.84
C GLU A 65 -19.13 1.59 -3.89
N GLY A 66 -18.27 2.14 -3.06
CA GLY A 66 -17.56 1.29 -2.09
C GLY A 66 -16.25 1.84 -1.59
N ILE A 67 -15.40 0.91 -1.17
CA ILE A 67 -14.09 1.15 -0.58
C ILE A 67 -13.05 0.52 -1.49
N TYR A 68 -12.05 1.31 -1.84
CA TYR A 68 -11.03 0.93 -2.81
C TYR A 68 -9.63 1.14 -2.23
N LEU A 69 -8.72 0.19 -2.50
CA LEU A 69 -7.28 0.39 -2.35
C LEU A 69 -6.70 0.75 -3.70
N ARG A 70 -5.98 1.84 -3.78
CA ARG A 70 -5.28 2.24 -4.99
C ARG A 70 -3.82 2.46 -4.72
N ASN A 71 -2.95 1.86 -5.51
CA ASN A 71 -1.53 2.16 -5.47
C ASN A 71 -1.23 3.33 -6.41
N LYS A 72 -1.03 4.53 -5.84
CA LYS A 72 -0.64 5.75 -6.57
C LYS A 72 0.87 5.93 -6.66
N GLY A 73 1.65 4.98 -6.13
CA GLY A 73 3.10 5.00 -6.18
C GLY A 73 3.65 4.43 -7.48
N LEU A 74 4.96 4.55 -7.66
CA LEU A 74 5.68 4.11 -8.86
C LEU A 74 6.16 2.65 -8.79
N GLY A 75 5.94 1.97 -7.67
CA GLY A 75 6.34 0.58 -7.51
C GLY A 75 5.24 -0.29 -6.91
N PRO A 76 5.35 -1.62 -7.05
CA PRO A 76 4.39 -2.55 -6.48
C PRO A 76 4.41 -2.49 -4.95
N ALA A 77 3.24 -2.59 -4.35
CA ALA A 77 3.04 -2.66 -2.91
C ALA A 77 2.72 -4.08 -2.50
N ARG A 78 3.55 -4.71 -1.67
CA ARG A 78 3.27 -6.01 -1.07
C ARG A 78 2.48 -5.81 0.22
N VAL A 79 1.28 -6.33 0.29
CA VAL A 79 0.42 -6.26 1.47
C VAL A 79 0.98 -7.17 2.57
N LYS A 80 1.21 -6.63 3.77
CA LYS A 80 1.70 -7.39 4.93
C LYS A 80 0.61 -7.69 5.95
N SER A 81 -0.24 -6.73 6.19
CA SER A 81 -1.38 -6.91 7.09
C SER A 81 -2.45 -5.86 6.85
N MET A 82 -3.69 -6.24 7.11
CA MET A 82 -4.82 -5.34 7.14
C MET A 82 -5.54 -5.48 8.48
N THR A 83 -6.05 -4.39 8.99
CA THR A 83 -6.86 -4.37 10.21
C THR A 83 -8.07 -3.48 9.96
N TYR A 84 -9.24 -4.02 10.24
CA TYR A 84 -10.50 -3.31 10.04
C TYR A 84 -11.07 -2.84 11.38
N PHE A 85 -11.77 -1.72 11.32
CA PHE A 85 -12.44 -1.12 12.45
C PHE A 85 -13.91 -0.85 12.07
N LEU A 86 -14.81 -1.18 12.97
CA LEU A 86 -16.22 -0.84 12.86
C LEU A 86 -16.63 -0.10 14.13
N ASP A 87 -17.21 1.08 13.97
CA ASP A 87 -17.60 1.95 15.10
C ASP A 87 -16.42 2.21 16.07
N LYS A 88 -15.22 2.39 15.52
CA LYS A 88 -13.94 2.57 16.25
C LYS A 88 -13.47 1.35 17.05
N VAL A 89 -14.12 0.21 16.92
CA VAL A 89 -13.72 -1.05 17.54
C VAL A 89 -12.95 -1.88 16.52
N ARG A 90 -11.81 -2.41 16.94
CA ARG A 90 -11.01 -3.31 16.08
C ARG A 90 -11.77 -4.62 15.89
N LEU A 91 -11.92 -5.04 14.65
CA LEU A 91 -12.43 -6.37 14.33
C LEU A 91 -11.28 -7.38 14.47
N THR A 92 -11.47 -8.36 15.35
CA THR A 92 -10.53 -9.46 15.56
C THR A 92 -11.21 -10.76 15.23
N PRO A 93 -10.55 -11.66 14.47
CA PRO A 93 -11.11 -12.97 14.20
C PRO A 93 -11.27 -13.77 15.49
N PRO A 94 -12.20 -14.72 15.54
CA PRO A 94 -12.30 -15.70 16.62
C PRO A 94 -10.99 -16.47 16.78
N ALA A 95 -10.68 -16.89 18.00
CA ALA A 95 -9.49 -17.71 18.27
C ALA A 95 -9.51 -18.98 17.41
N GLY A 96 -8.43 -19.21 16.65
CA GLY A 96 -8.26 -20.36 15.77
C GLY A 96 -8.57 -20.12 14.28
N GLN A 97 -9.06 -18.95 13.89
CA GLN A 97 -9.15 -18.57 12.48
C GLN A 97 -7.85 -17.90 12.02
N ALA A 98 -7.17 -18.53 11.05
CA ALA A 98 -5.86 -18.07 10.57
C ALA A 98 -5.93 -16.80 9.71
N ASP A 99 -7.04 -16.57 8.99
CA ASP A 99 -7.18 -15.47 8.03
C ASP A 99 -7.82 -14.24 8.67
N ALA A 100 -7.02 -13.59 9.53
CA ALA A 100 -7.45 -12.37 10.22
C ALA A 100 -7.82 -11.22 9.27
N ASP A 101 -7.21 -11.18 8.10
CA ASP A 101 -7.33 -10.06 7.17
C ASP A 101 -8.64 -10.12 6.36
N PHE A 102 -9.10 -11.30 5.99
CA PHE A 102 -10.36 -11.47 5.28
C PHE A 102 -11.59 -11.38 6.21
N PHE A 103 -11.47 -11.90 7.45
CA PHE A 103 -12.56 -11.94 8.42
C PHE A 103 -13.22 -10.58 8.68
N GLY A 104 -12.42 -9.54 8.79
CA GLY A 104 -12.95 -8.19 9.08
C GLY A 104 -13.90 -7.69 7.99
N MET A 105 -13.56 -7.89 6.71
CA MET A 105 -14.37 -7.46 5.59
C MET A 105 -15.62 -8.33 5.41
N GLU A 106 -15.49 -9.63 5.57
CA GLU A 106 -16.63 -10.57 5.52
C GLU A 106 -17.67 -10.23 6.59
N LYS A 107 -17.23 -9.97 7.83
CA LYS A 107 -18.12 -9.57 8.91
C LYS A 107 -18.84 -8.25 8.60
N ILE A 108 -18.11 -7.23 8.14
CA ILE A 108 -18.68 -5.93 7.75
C ILE A 108 -19.77 -6.14 6.69
N THR A 109 -19.46 -6.91 5.66
CA THR A 109 -20.39 -7.21 4.57
C THR A 109 -21.65 -7.92 5.05
N SER A 110 -21.47 -8.95 5.87
CA SER A 110 -22.57 -9.70 6.47
C SER A 110 -23.47 -8.80 7.32
N ASP A 111 -22.90 -7.94 8.15
CA ASP A 111 -23.64 -7.02 9.01
C ASP A 111 -24.45 -6.00 8.18
N LEU A 112 -23.88 -5.47 7.09
CA LEU A 112 -24.56 -4.52 6.18
C LEU A 112 -25.72 -5.17 5.42
N VAL A 113 -25.55 -6.41 4.99
CA VAL A 113 -26.61 -7.19 4.34
C VAL A 113 -27.71 -7.56 5.33
N ALA A 114 -27.34 -8.03 6.52
CA ALA A 114 -28.30 -8.38 7.58
C ALA A 114 -29.13 -7.16 8.05
N ALA A 115 -28.51 -5.97 8.09
CA ALA A 115 -29.20 -4.71 8.39
C ALA A 115 -30.08 -4.21 7.22
N GLY A 116 -30.03 -4.87 6.06
CA GLY A 116 -30.74 -4.46 4.86
C GLY A 116 -30.25 -3.12 4.29
N VAL A 117 -28.98 -2.80 4.48
CA VAL A 117 -28.35 -1.60 3.90
C VAL A 117 -27.94 -1.84 2.46
N LEU A 118 -27.38 -3.02 2.19
CA LEU A 118 -26.89 -3.44 0.89
C LEU A 118 -27.54 -4.73 0.41
N LYS A 119 -27.59 -4.91 -0.91
CA LYS A 119 -27.97 -6.17 -1.56
C LYS A 119 -26.84 -6.63 -2.47
N GLY A 120 -26.29 -7.81 -2.17
CA GLY A 120 -25.28 -8.46 -3.02
C GLY A 120 -23.99 -7.64 -3.23
N PRO A 121 -23.32 -7.14 -2.17
CA PRO A 121 -22.04 -6.51 -2.30
C PRO A 121 -20.98 -7.52 -2.77
N ALA A 122 -19.98 -7.05 -3.50
CA ALA A 122 -18.79 -7.81 -3.85
C ALA A 122 -17.63 -7.36 -2.95
N THR A 123 -16.85 -8.32 -2.48
CA THR A 123 -15.61 -8.08 -1.73
C THR A 123 -14.44 -8.75 -2.43
N ASP A 124 -13.32 -8.06 -2.48
CA ASP A 124 -12.10 -8.53 -3.10
C ASP A 124 -10.92 -8.03 -2.25
N ALA A 125 -10.83 -8.54 -1.02
CA ALA A 125 -9.75 -8.16 -0.13
C ALA A 125 -8.46 -8.83 -0.59
N PRO A 126 -7.35 -8.09 -0.74
CA PRO A 126 -6.07 -8.67 -1.12
C PRO A 126 -5.58 -9.63 -0.03
N GLU A 127 -4.95 -10.71 -0.46
CA GLU A 127 -4.32 -11.67 0.44
C GLU A 127 -3.03 -11.09 1.04
N VAL A 128 -2.60 -11.65 2.18
CA VAL A 128 -1.28 -11.35 2.74
C VAL A 128 -0.21 -11.77 1.74
N ASP A 129 0.81 -10.91 1.59
CA ASP A 129 1.89 -11.03 0.60
C ASP A 129 1.46 -10.85 -0.88
N GLU A 130 0.21 -10.51 -1.16
CA GLU A 130 -0.23 -10.12 -2.50
C GLU A 130 0.36 -8.76 -2.90
N TYR A 131 0.61 -8.60 -4.20
CA TYR A 131 1.17 -7.37 -4.78
C TYR A 131 0.11 -6.55 -5.47
N ILE A 132 -0.06 -5.32 -5.00
CA ILE A 132 -0.84 -4.29 -5.71
C ILE A 132 0.09 -3.56 -6.67
N LYS A 133 -0.11 -3.74 -7.97
CA LYS A 133 0.73 -3.13 -9.01
C LYS A 133 0.60 -1.61 -9.00
N GLU A 134 1.54 -0.96 -9.67
CA GLU A 134 1.47 0.48 -9.94
C GLU A 134 0.17 0.84 -10.67
N ASN A 135 -0.49 1.90 -10.23
CA ASN A 135 -1.77 2.38 -10.73
C ASN A 135 -2.93 1.38 -10.66
N ASP A 136 -2.75 0.24 -10.02
CA ASP A 136 -3.80 -0.76 -9.83
C ASP A 136 -4.74 -0.38 -8.69
N GLN A 137 -5.99 -0.90 -8.79
CA GLN A 137 -7.05 -0.64 -7.83
C GLN A 137 -7.73 -1.96 -7.46
N ILE A 138 -7.77 -2.24 -6.16
CA ILE A 138 -8.50 -3.38 -5.59
C ILE A 138 -9.79 -2.86 -4.94
N LYS A 139 -10.90 -3.56 -5.19
CA LYS A 139 -12.24 -3.26 -4.65
C LYS A 139 -12.42 -4.02 -3.34
N LEU A 140 -12.08 -3.42 -2.19
CA LEU A 140 -12.28 -4.07 -0.89
C LEU A 140 -13.76 -4.40 -0.61
N LEU A 141 -14.62 -3.47 -0.92
CA LEU A 141 -16.07 -3.60 -0.82
C LEU A 141 -16.67 -2.77 -1.94
N SER A 142 -17.42 -3.41 -2.83
CA SER A 142 -18.12 -2.69 -3.89
C SER A 142 -19.56 -3.14 -4.01
N VAL A 143 -20.42 -2.22 -4.40
CA VAL A 143 -21.83 -2.47 -4.62
C VAL A 143 -22.33 -1.58 -5.75
N LYS A 144 -23.18 -2.10 -6.65
CA LYS A 144 -23.86 -1.26 -7.61
C LYS A 144 -24.79 -0.29 -6.90
N SER A 145 -24.83 0.95 -7.34
CA SER A 145 -25.63 2.00 -6.72
C SER A 145 -27.12 1.61 -6.57
N ALA A 146 -27.65 0.86 -7.53
CA ALA A 146 -29.01 0.30 -7.48
C ALA A 146 -29.24 -0.72 -6.34
N ASN A 147 -28.18 -1.33 -5.81
CA ASN A 147 -28.24 -2.31 -4.73
C ASN A 147 -28.01 -1.70 -3.34
N VAL A 148 -27.85 -0.38 -3.25
CA VAL A 148 -27.83 0.35 -1.98
C VAL A 148 -29.26 0.61 -1.54
N LEU A 149 -29.77 -0.18 -0.61
CA LEU A 149 -31.17 -0.13 -0.18
C LEU A 149 -31.44 1.02 0.78
N LYS A 150 -30.47 1.32 1.68
CA LYS A 150 -30.57 2.40 2.67
C LYS A 150 -29.41 3.37 2.50
N ARG A 151 -29.54 4.27 1.58
CA ARG A 151 -28.45 5.18 1.16
C ARG A 151 -27.87 6.03 2.30
N ALA A 152 -28.72 6.59 3.16
CA ALA A 152 -28.24 7.40 4.28
C ALA A 152 -27.39 6.59 5.28
N GLU A 153 -27.77 5.34 5.55
CA GLU A 153 -27.00 4.44 6.40
C GLU A 153 -25.69 4.02 5.73
N TRP A 154 -25.70 3.79 4.41
CA TRP A 154 -24.50 3.48 3.63
C TRP A 154 -23.49 4.61 3.66
N VAL A 155 -23.93 5.84 3.40
CA VAL A 155 -23.07 7.04 3.48
C VAL A 155 -22.51 7.20 4.90
N THR A 156 -23.36 7.04 5.92
CA THR A 156 -22.94 7.13 7.33
C THR A 156 -21.92 6.05 7.69
N PHE A 157 -22.09 4.85 7.16
CA PHE A 157 -21.13 3.75 7.35
C PHE A 157 -19.76 4.14 6.77
N LEU A 158 -19.71 4.54 5.49
CA LEU A 158 -18.46 4.92 4.82
C LEU A 158 -17.81 6.13 5.48
N ASP A 159 -18.64 7.08 5.93
CA ASP A 159 -18.12 8.36 6.45
C ASP A 159 -17.73 8.32 7.93
N ASN A 160 -18.36 7.49 8.75
CA ASN A 160 -18.18 7.60 10.20
C ASN A 160 -17.88 6.29 10.92
N ARG A 161 -18.28 5.15 10.36
CA ARG A 161 -18.24 3.86 11.07
C ARG A 161 -17.09 2.97 10.63
N PHE A 162 -16.71 3.04 9.34
CA PHE A 162 -15.63 2.24 8.79
C PHE A 162 -14.28 2.88 9.04
N GLY A 163 -13.32 2.06 9.46
CA GLY A 163 -11.90 2.43 9.56
C GLY A 163 -11.01 1.27 9.15
N MET A 164 -9.81 1.58 8.70
CA MET A 164 -8.87 0.57 8.23
C MET A 164 -7.42 1.00 8.46
N MET A 165 -6.58 0.02 8.76
CA MET A 165 -5.13 0.17 8.79
C MET A 165 -4.52 -0.90 7.90
N ILE A 166 -3.67 -0.50 6.95
CA ILE A 166 -2.94 -1.39 6.07
C ILE A 166 -1.44 -1.17 6.23
N THR A 167 -0.69 -2.24 6.41
CA THR A 167 0.76 -2.25 6.34
C THR A 167 1.19 -2.90 5.03
N TYR A 168 2.01 -2.20 4.29
CA TYR A 168 2.51 -2.65 2.98
C TYR A 168 3.99 -2.31 2.84
N CYS A 169 4.69 -3.08 2.01
CA CYS A 169 6.13 -2.95 1.80
C CYS A 169 6.44 -2.81 0.31
N SER A 170 7.56 -2.14 0.00
CA SER A 170 8.15 -2.16 -1.33
C SER A 170 8.82 -3.50 -1.61
N ILE A 171 9.29 -3.71 -2.84
CA ILE A 171 10.15 -4.84 -3.22
C ILE A 171 11.50 -4.85 -2.48
N TYR A 172 11.89 -3.74 -1.86
CA TYR A 172 13.10 -3.60 -1.06
C TYR A 172 12.87 -3.81 0.44
N GLU A 173 11.71 -4.38 0.84
CA GLU A 173 11.32 -4.63 2.23
C GLU A 173 11.16 -3.36 3.09
N GLU A 174 11.10 -2.19 2.48
CA GLU A 174 10.75 -0.95 3.17
C GLU A 174 9.24 -0.91 3.37
N CYS A 175 8.79 -0.77 4.64
CA CYS A 175 7.39 -0.90 4.98
C CYS A 175 6.79 0.40 5.50
N TRP A 176 5.54 0.63 5.15
CA TRP A 176 4.74 1.76 5.59
C TRP A 176 3.37 1.28 6.07
N THR A 177 2.80 2.05 6.97
CA THR A 177 1.42 1.85 7.42
C THR A 177 0.57 3.03 6.99
N ARG A 178 -0.56 2.74 6.37
CA ARG A 178 -1.58 3.72 6.02
C ARG A 178 -2.81 3.49 6.87
N CYS A 179 -3.37 4.57 7.38
CA CYS A 179 -4.54 4.54 8.24
C CYS A 179 -5.66 5.38 7.61
N TYR A 180 -6.85 4.84 7.67
CA TYR A 180 -8.08 5.51 7.27
C TYR A 180 -9.06 5.46 8.46
N ARG A 181 -9.37 6.63 9.04
CA ARG A 181 -10.32 6.79 10.17
C ARG A 181 -10.07 5.86 11.36
N VAL A 182 -8.82 5.57 11.65
CA VAL A 182 -8.44 4.78 12.83
C VAL A 182 -8.51 5.65 14.08
N PRO A 183 -9.09 5.18 15.20
CA PRO A 183 -9.13 5.92 16.45
C PRO A 183 -7.72 6.32 16.92
N ALA A 184 -7.58 7.55 17.41
CA ALA A 184 -6.27 8.09 17.80
C ALA A 184 -5.54 7.25 18.87
N GLY A 185 -6.26 6.58 19.76
CA GLY A 185 -5.69 5.68 20.78
C GLY A 185 -5.17 4.35 20.22
N LEU A 186 -5.62 3.93 19.02
CA LEU A 186 -5.23 2.67 18.38
C LEU A 186 -4.23 2.86 17.25
N SER A 187 -4.10 4.08 16.75
CA SER A 187 -3.22 4.41 15.62
C SER A 187 -1.73 4.43 16.02
N GLY A 188 -1.40 4.65 17.28
CA GLY A 188 -0.03 4.71 17.77
C GLY A 188 0.87 5.64 16.92
N LYS A 189 2.18 5.33 16.87
CA LYS A 189 3.14 6.01 15.98
C LYS A 189 3.02 5.58 14.50
N ALA A 190 2.21 4.55 14.22
CA ALA A 190 2.15 3.93 12.89
C ALA A 190 1.36 4.77 11.86
N CYS A 191 0.43 5.60 12.31
CA CYS A 191 -0.46 6.38 11.44
C CYS A 191 -0.02 7.85 11.27
N LYS A 192 1.25 8.07 11.08
CA LYS A 192 1.78 9.42 10.79
C LYS A 192 1.85 9.69 9.30
#